data_07d78bd9344e8b55d1dc6d53cf2b0f58
#
_entry.id   07d78bd9344e8b55d1dc6d53cf2b0f58
#
_cell.length_a   1.000
_cell.length_b   1.000
_cell.length_c   1.000
_cell.angle_alpha   90.00
_cell.angle_beta   90.00
_cell.angle_gamma   90.00
#
_symmetry.space_group_name_H-M   'P 1'
#
loop_
_entity.id
_entity.type
_entity.pdbx_description
1 polymer ?
#
loop_
_entity_poly.entity_id
_entity_poly.type
_entity_poly.pdbx_seq_one_letter_code
_entity_poly.pdbx_strand_id
1 'polypeptide(L)'
;MTELSQLTSTFLDFLSSQDKNWSLCTLSFMACFLVFFALYIPLRHYRQQWTKVYVICFSLFFAFKANGALMWLLPFTTFVSWYLTHSMMRLKHGKLRKTGLAITIFTELIPLLYYKYTNFTLEIFHELLRSNFSPMKLLLPVGISFFTFQAISYTVDVYKGRYPKTAKLLDYTFFLTFFPLLIAGPITRAEVLLPQIQTPKRNIKSALVYKGLWLIICGLIKKALIADYLAQYNNIVFDAPAVQNGFGDLMGVLGFSVQIYCDFSGYSDLAIGVAALMGYELKDNFNFPYQSLNLTEFWHRWHIALSTWVRDYLYIPLGGNRKGTVRTYLNSFSVMIIAGLWHGASWMFIVWGVMHGIGLVVHKFCNNNGLKQIPNSKPIKVACWLITFGYISLAWIFFRAPNMDSALTLITNIIQTTRLSDAYAFLLEYPLWTAVVLISLELHSIKEADYEWLQTKFIRSPWLVKLAIFAFVLQLVINFSQHSIQPFIYTQF
;
A
#
# COMPACT_ATOMS: atom_id res chain seq x y z
N MET A 1 23.96 -40.47 -0.33
CA MET A 1 23.95 -39.52 -1.50
C MET A 1 22.54 -39.05 -1.88
N THR A 2 21.49 -39.78 -1.56
CA THR A 2 20.08 -39.47 -1.96
C THR A 2 19.46 -38.28 -1.24
N GLU A 3 19.65 -38.11 0.07
CA GLU A 3 19.05 -36.97 0.79
C GLU A 3 19.69 -35.63 0.44
N LEU A 4 21.01 -35.57 0.29
CA LEU A 4 21.72 -34.34 -0.08
C LEU A 4 21.37 -33.91 -1.52
N SER A 5 21.16 -34.87 -2.44
CA SER A 5 20.74 -34.56 -3.81
C SER A 5 19.27 -34.11 -3.86
N GLN A 6 18.40 -34.64 -3.01
CA GLN A 6 17.02 -34.16 -2.88
C GLN A 6 16.96 -32.75 -2.25
N LEU A 7 17.72 -32.48 -1.21
CA LEU A 7 17.81 -31.15 -0.62
C LEU A 7 18.34 -30.10 -1.62
N THR A 8 19.37 -30.48 -2.39
CA THR A 8 19.92 -29.58 -3.43
C THR A 8 18.93 -29.35 -4.56
N SER A 9 18.21 -30.38 -5.05
CA SER A 9 17.17 -30.20 -6.07
C SER A 9 16.02 -29.34 -5.57
N THR A 10 15.50 -29.60 -4.37
CA THR A 10 14.44 -28.78 -3.74
C THR A 10 14.87 -27.33 -3.56
N PHE A 11 16.11 -27.08 -3.18
CA PHE A 11 16.66 -25.72 -3.04
C PHE A 11 16.81 -25.02 -4.40
N LEU A 12 17.28 -25.73 -5.42
CA LEU A 12 17.39 -25.21 -6.80
C LEU A 12 16.00 -24.92 -7.39
N ASP A 13 15.04 -25.81 -7.18
CA ASP A 13 13.64 -25.61 -7.57
C ASP A 13 13.04 -24.40 -6.87
N PHE A 14 13.28 -24.25 -5.55
CA PHE A 14 12.88 -23.06 -4.84
C PHE A 14 13.50 -21.79 -5.43
N LEU A 15 14.78 -21.76 -5.74
CA LEU A 15 15.45 -20.58 -6.30
C LEU A 15 14.93 -20.23 -7.71
N SER A 16 14.63 -21.22 -8.54
CA SER A 16 14.22 -21.05 -9.94
C SER A 16 12.71 -20.90 -10.15
N SER A 17 11.88 -21.30 -9.17
CA SER A 17 10.43 -21.21 -9.26
C SER A 17 9.91 -19.82 -8.90
N GLN A 18 8.82 -19.44 -9.56
CA GLN A 18 8.02 -18.28 -9.20
C GLN A 18 7.06 -18.65 -8.06
N ASP A 19 6.84 -17.70 -7.14
CA ASP A 19 5.86 -17.85 -6.06
C ASP A 19 4.86 -16.69 -6.14
N LYS A 20 3.62 -16.98 -6.51
CA LYS A 20 2.56 -15.96 -6.64
C LYS A 20 2.20 -15.28 -5.32
N ASN A 21 2.49 -15.93 -4.20
CA ASN A 21 2.21 -15.41 -2.87
C ASN A 21 3.44 -14.74 -2.23
N TRP A 22 4.54 -14.58 -2.99
CA TRP A 22 5.79 -14.01 -2.50
C TRP A 22 5.61 -12.59 -1.97
N SER A 23 5.79 -12.42 -0.67
CA SER A 23 5.63 -11.14 0.01
C SER A 23 6.46 -11.07 1.29
N LEU A 24 6.55 -9.89 1.90
CA LEU A 24 7.33 -9.67 3.12
C LEU A 24 6.81 -10.43 4.36
N CYS A 25 5.58 -10.96 4.31
CA CYS A 25 4.98 -11.72 5.41
C CYS A 25 5.13 -13.24 5.27
N THR A 26 5.66 -13.76 4.14
CA THR A 26 5.83 -15.19 3.94
C THR A 26 7.03 -15.74 4.69
N LEU A 27 6.90 -16.95 5.22
CA LEU A 27 8.01 -17.63 5.93
C LEU A 27 9.22 -17.87 5.01
N SER A 28 8.96 -18.17 3.73
CA SER A 28 10.00 -18.31 2.70
C SER A 28 10.80 -17.03 2.51
N PHE A 29 10.12 -15.87 2.45
CA PHE A 29 10.80 -14.58 2.41
C PHE A 29 11.61 -14.34 3.70
N MET A 30 11.03 -14.60 4.87
CA MET A 30 11.73 -14.40 6.16
C MET A 30 13.02 -15.23 6.25
N ALA A 31 12.98 -16.50 5.81
CA ALA A 31 14.15 -17.34 5.74
C ALA A 31 15.22 -16.79 4.78
N CYS A 32 14.81 -16.38 3.57
CA CYS A 32 15.71 -15.73 2.60
C CYS A 32 16.28 -14.42 3.15
N PHE A 33 15.44 -13.63 3.83
CA PHE A 33 15.87 -12.36 4.42
C PHE A 33 16.89 -12.56 5.54
N LEU A 34 16.75 -13.58 6.37
CA LEU A 34 17.75 -13.92 7.41
C LEU A 34 19.11 -14.24 6.78
N VAL A 35 19.15 -15.05 5.73
CA VAL A 35 20.39 -15.36 5.00
C VAL A 35 20.96 -14.11 4.36
N PHE A 36 20.11 -13.32 3.68
CA PHE A 36 20.50 -12.03 3.10
C PHE A 36 21.09 -11.10 4.18
N PHE A 37 20.41 -10.96 5.31
CA PHE A 37 20.80 -10.05 6.37
C PHE A 37 22.10 -10.44 7.06
N ALA A 38 22.32 -11.75 7.25
CA ALA A 38 23.58 -12.28 7.79
C ALA A 38 24.80 -11.88 6.92
N LEU A 39 24.65 -11.88 5.60
CA LEU A 39 25.68 -11.42 4.67
C LEU A 39 25.73 -9.88 4.51
N TYR A 40 24.59 -9.22 4.63
CA TYR A 40 24.48 -7.76 4.53
C TYR A 40 25.27 -7.05 5.64
N ILE A 41 25.21 -7.55 6.88
CA ILE A 41 25.87 -6.94 8.04
C ILE A 41 27.40 -6.80 7.83
N PRO A 42 28.17 -7.87 7.53
CA PRO A 42 29.58 -7.74 7.29
C PRO A 42 29.90 -6.93 6.02
N LEU A 43 29.18 -7.18 4.92
CA LEU A 43 29.42 -6.51 3.64
C LEU A 43 29.33 -4.98 3.73
N ARG A 44 28.42 -4.48 4.53
CA ARG A 44 28.19 -3.07 4.79
C ARG A 44 29.40 -2.36 5.41
N HIS A 45 30.26 -3.07 6.18
CA HIS A 45 31.45 -2.51 6.82
C HIS A 45 32.64 -2.40 5.87
N TYR A 46 32.66 -3.18 4.78
CA TYR A 46 33.83 -3.24 3.89
C TYR A 46 33.78 -2.19 2.76
N ARG A 47 32.79 -2.25 1.87
CA ARG A 47 32.69 -1.33 0.72
C ARG A 47 31.22 -1.02 0.38
N GLN A 48 30.85 0.24 0.48
CA GLN A 48 29.50 0.73 0.20
C GLN A 48 28.98 0.34 -1.20
N GLN A 49 29.83 0.36 -2.22
CA GLN A 49 29.41 0.00 -3.59
C GLN A 49 28.96 -1.45 -3.68
N TRP A 50 29.69 -2.39 -3.05
CA TRP A 50 29.33 -3.80 -3.03
C TRP A 50 28.05 -4.06 -2.24
N THR A 51 27.85 -3.34 -1.15
CA THR A 51 26.59 -3.38 -0.40
C THR A 51 25.41 -2.98 -1.28
N LYS A 52 25.54 -1.91 -2.08
CA LYS A 52 24.49 -1.48 -3.01
C LYS A 52 24.21 -2.54 -4.07
N VAL A 53 25.25 -3.09 -4.69
CA VAL A 53 25.11 -4.17 -5.68
C VAL A 53 24.39 -5.37 -5.06
N TYR A 54 24.82 -5.79 -3.86
CA TYR A 54 24.22 -6.92 -3.15
C TYR A 54 22.73 -6.71 -2.86
N VAL A 55 22.33 -5.53 -2.39
CA VAL A 55 20.94 -5.18 -2.15
C VAL A 55 20.15 -5.15 -3.46
N ILE A 56 20.71 -4.62 -4.55
CA ILE A 56 20.08 -4.63 -5.88
C ILE A 56 19.87 -6.06 -6.37
N CYS A 57 20.89 -6.92 -6.25
CA CYS A 57 20.77 -8.33 -6.63
C CYS A 57 19.66 -9.05 -5.85
N PHE A 58 19.59 -8.84 -4.53
CA PHE A 58 18.49 -9.40 -3.73
C PHE A 58 17.13 -8.81 -4.10
N SER A 59 17.07 -7.52 -4.42
CA SER A 59 15.84 -6.87 -4.88
C SER A 59 15.36 -7.43 -6.21
N LEU A 60 16.27 -7.73 -7.15
CA LEU A 60 15.92 -8.39 -8.42
C LEU A 60 15.50 -9.85 -8.19
N PHE A 61 16.14 -10.57 -7.27
CA PHE A 61 15.69 -11.89 -6.86
C PHE A 61 14.27 -11.84 -6.28
N PHE A 62 14.00 -10.87 -5.41
CA PHE A 62 12.67 -10.63 -4.86
C PHE A 62 11.65 -10.34 -5.97
N ALA A 63 12.01 -9.49 -6.93
CA ALA A 63 11.16 -9.19 -8.09
C ALA A 63 10.94 -10.43 -8.98
N PHE A 64 11.95 -11.29 -9.15
CA PHE A 64 11.82 -12.55 -9.89
C PHE A 64 10.84 -13.50 -9.21
N LYS A 65 10.95 -13.68 -7.91
CA LYS A 65 10.03 -14.53 -7.15
C LYS A 65 8.57 -14.10 -7.32
N ALA A 66 8.31 -12.79 -7.33
CA ALA A 66 6.96 -12.23 -7.48
C ALA A 66 6.45 -12.21 -8.94
N ASN A 67 7.34 -11.97 -9.92
CA ASN A 67 6.96 -11.61 -11.29
C ASN A 67 7.50 -12.57 -12.36
N GLY A 68 8.37 -13.52 -12.00
CA GLY A 68 9.05 -14.37 -12.97
C GLY A 68 9.85 -13.55 -13.99
N ALA A 69 9.73 -13.88 -15.28
CA ALA A 69 10.44 -13.18 -16.36
C ALA A 69 10.09 -11.68 -16.48
N LEU A 70 8.92 -11.25 -16.00
CA LEU A 70 8.54 -9.84 -15.99
C LEU A 70 9.39 -8.98 -15.04
N MET A 71 10.22 -9.61 -14.22
CA MET A 71 11.20 -8.88 -13.39
C MET A 71 12.11 -7.95 -14.21
N TRP A 72 12.41 -8.32 -15.48
CA TRP A 72 13.29 -7.53 -16.35
C TRP A 72 12.72 -6.16 -16.73
N LEU A 73 11.41 -5.99 -16.61
CA LEU A 73 10.77 -4.69 -16.79
C LEU A 73 11.29 -3.66 -15.79
N LEU A 74 11.56 -4.08 -14.56
CA LEU A 74 12.03 -3.19 -13.49
C LEU A 74 13.43 -2.58 -13.78
N PRO A 75 14.51 -3.34 -14.05
CA PRO A 75 15.80 -2.74 -14.40
C PRO A 75 15.75 -1.99 -15.74
N PHE A 76 14.96 -2.45 -16.72
CA PHE A 76 14.77 -1.73 -17.98
C PHE A 76 14.13 -0.35 -17.77
N THR A 77 12.99 -0.28 -17.09
CA THR A 77 12.31 1.00 -16.80
C THR A 77 13.17 1.89 -15.91
N THR A 78 13.92 1.32 -14.97
CA THR A 78 14.88 2.05 -14.13
C THR A 78 15.96 2.74 -14.96
N PHE A 79 16.57 2.01 -15.89
CA PHE A 79 17.60 2.56 -16.77
C PHE A 79 17.03 3.66 -17.68
N VAL A 80 15.90 3.41 -18.31
CA VAL A 80 15.23 4.38 -19.21
C VAL A 80 14.87 5.66 -18.46
N SER A 81 14.24 5.54 -17.29
CA SER A 81 13.87 6.68 -16.44
C SER A 81 15.10 7.50 -16.02
N TRP A 82 16.16 6.82 -15.55
CA TRP A 82 17.40 7.49 -15.18
C TRP A 82 18.03 8.23 -16.38
N TYR A 83 18.12 7.56 -17.54
CA TYR A 83 18.75 8.12 -18.74
C TYR A 83 17.98 9.34 -19.24
N LEU A 84 16.64 9.24 -19.34
CA LEU A 84 15.80 10.35 -19.81
C LEU A 84 15.83 11.52 -18.83
N THR A 85 15.75 11.27 -17.53
CA THR A 85 15.86 12.33 -16.51
C THR A 85 17.21 13.04 -16.60
N HIS A 86 18.29 12.27 -16.74
CA HIS A 86 19.63 12.82 -16.87
C HIS A 86 19.81 13.64 -18.16
N SER A 87 19.30 13.14 -19.28
CA SER A 87 19.30 13.82 -20.57
C SER A 87 18.45 15.08 -20.56
N MET A 88 17.26 15.06 -19.97
CA MET A 88 16.39 16.21 -19.76
C MET A 88 17.12 17.35 -19.01
N MET A 89 17.90 17.02 -17.97
CA MET A 89 18.61 18.02 -17.19
C MET A 89 19.77 18.68 -17.92
N ARG A 90 20.27 18.07 -19.00
CA ARG A 90 21.29 18.68 -19.89
C ARG A 90 20.70 19.67 -20.89
N LEU A 91 19.37 19.65 -21.09
CA LEU A 91 18.70 20.59 -21.99
C LEU A 91 18.72 22.01 -21.41
N LYS A 92 18.77 23.00 -22.29
CA LYS A 92 18.63 24.42 -21.91
C LYS A 92 17.28 24.64 -21.19
N HIS A 93 17.31 25.54 -20.21
CA HIS A 93 16.09 25.94 -19.49
C HIS A 93 15.02 26.46 -20.47
N GLY A 94 13.74 26.33 -20.12
CA GLY A 94 12.62 26.80 -20.90
C GLY A 94 11.82 25.68 -21.54
N LYS A 95 11.30 25.94 -22.76
CA LYS A 95 10.38 25.02 -23.47
C LYS A 95 10.97 23.63 -23.68
N LEU A 96 12.22 23.53 -24.12
CA LEU A 96 12.91 22.23 -24.37
C LEU A 96 12.96 21.34 -23.14
N ARG A 97 13.36 21.88 -21.97
CA ARG A 97 13.40 21.10 -20.73
C ARG A 97 12.00 20.70 -20.27
N LYS A 98 10.98 21.57 -20.47
CA LYS A 98 9.59 21.24 -20.18
C LYS A 98 9.06 20.11 -21.07
N THR A 99 9.39 20.15 -22.38
CA THR A 99 9.07 19.06 -23.31
C THR A 99 9.79 17.77 -22.91
N GLY A 100 11.08 17.85 -22.52
CA GLY A 100 11.83 16.72 -21.99
C GLY A 100 11.17 16.09 -20.76
N LEU A 101 10.67 16.92 -19.82
CA LEU A 101 9.89 16.44 -18.68
C LEU A 101 8.64 15.67 -19.10
N ALA A 102 7.87 16.23 -20.02
CA ALA A 102 6.64 15.59 -20.51
C ALA A 102 6.93 14.25 -21.20
N ILE A 103 7.97 14.19 -22.05
CA ILE A 103 8.41 12.95 -22.70
C ILE A 103 8.86 11.91 -21.65
N THR A 104 9.65 12.31 -20.66
CA THR A 104 10.13 11.40 -19.62
C THR A 104 8.97 10.81 -18.82
N ILE A 105 8.03 11.65 -18.33
CA ILE A 105 6.85 11.19 -17.59
C ILE A 105 5.99 10.27 -18.46
N PHE A 106 5.76 10.62 -19.73
CA PHE A 106 4.99 9.77 -20.65
C PHE A 106 5.65 8.39 -20.82
N THR A 107 6.97 8.36 -21.02
CA THR A 107 7.72 7.11 -21.17
C THR A 107 7.66 6.26 -19.90
N GLU A 108 7.76 6.89 -18.70
CA GLU A 108 7.61 6.21 -17.42
C GLU A 108 6.21 5.61 -17.21
N LEU A 109 5.18 6.22 -17.80
CA LEU A 109 3.80 5.74 -17.73
C LEU A 109 3.49 4.61 -18.73
N ILE A 110 4.23 4.46 -19.84
CA ILE A 110 3.94 3.47 -20.90
C ILE A 110 3.77 2.04 -20.34
N PRO A 111 4.68 1.50 -19.50
CA PRO A 111 4.50 0.16 -18.97
C PRO A 111 3.23 0.02 -18.12
N LEU A 112 2.94 1.01 -17.29
CA LEU A 112 1.73 1.02 -16.46
C LEU A 112 0.47 1.07 -17.34
N LEU A 113 0.44 1.94 -18.35
CA LEU A 113 -0.69 2.06 -19.28
C LEU A 113 -0.90 0.76 -20.05
N TYR A 114 0.17 0.13 -20.53
CA TYR A 114 0.10 -1.11 -21.28
C TYR A 114 -0.41 -2.27 -20.44
N TYR A 115 0.20 -2.55 -19.30
CA TYR A 115 -0.16 -3.75 -18.52
C TYR A 115 -1.46 -3.61 -17.74
N LYS A 116 -1.79 -2.40 -17.27
CA LYS A 116 -2.95 -2.17 -16.40
C LYS A 116 -4.19 -1.71 -17.15
N TYR A 117 -4.05 -0.85 -18.16
CA TYR A 117 -5.21 -0.16 -18.74
C TYR A 117 -5.61 -0.64 -20.14
N THR A 118 -4.78 -1.44 -20.83
CA THR A 118 -5.08 -1.89 -22.21
C THR A 118 -6.43 -2.60 -22.29
N ASN A 119 -6.66 -3.62 -21.46
CA ASN A 119 -7.92 -4.37 -21.50
C ASN A 119 -9.13 -3.49 -21.19
N PHE A 120 -9.05 -2.67 -20.17
CA PHE A 120 -10.13 -1.74 -19.80
C PHE A 120 -10.44 -0.74 -20.92
N THR A 121 -9.41 -0.21 -21.56
CA THR A 121 -9.60 0.72 -22.69
C THR A 121 -10.23 0.01 -23.90
N LEU A 122 -9.74 -1.20 -24.22
CA LEU A 122 -10.29 -1.99 -25.32
C LEU A 122 -11.75 -2.38 -25.06
N GLU A 123 -12.09 -2.78 -23.84
CA GLU A 123 -13.47 -3.09 -23.42
C GLU A 123 -14.41 -1.91 -23.71
N ILE A 124 -14.05 -0.69 -23.26
CA ILE A 124 -14.83 0.52 -23.54
C ILE A 124 -15.00 0.75 -25.04
N PHE A 125 -13.93 0.59 -25.85
CA PHE A 125 -14.03 0.75 -27.30
C PHE A 125 -14.94 -0.29 -27.95
N HIS A 126 -14.87 -1.54 -27.51
CA HIS A 126 -15.72 -2.62 -28.03
C HIS A 126 -17.19 -2.43 -27.65
N GLU A 127 -17.48 -1.96 -26.44
CA GLU A 127 -18.83 -1.57 -26.03
C GLU A 127 -19.38 -0.44 -26.91
N LEU A 128 -18.61 0.62 -27.16
CA LEU A 128 -19.01 1.74 -28.02
C LEU A 128 -19.24 1.30 -29.46
N LEU A 129 -18.44 0.37 -29.98
CA LEU A 129 -18.55 -0.14 -31.35
C LEU A 129 -19.52 -1.32 -31.48
N ARG A 130 -20.14 -1.76 -30.36
CA ARG A 130 -21.02 -2.93 -30.29
C ARG A 130 -20.39 -4.20 -30.89
N SER A 131 -19.10 -4.37 -30.66
CA SER A 131 -18.31 -5.50 -31.15
C SER A 131 -17.92 -6.45 -30.00
N ASN A 132 -17.57 -7.70 -30.32
CA ASN A 132 -17.15 -8.67 -29.33
C ASN A 132 -15.75 -8.32 -28.80
N PHE A 133 -15.59 -8.30 -27.47
CA PHE A 133 -14.33 -8.10 -26.78
C PHE A 133 -13.75 -9.44 -26.31
N SER A 134 -12.47 -9.64 -26.59
CA SER A 134 -11.70 -10.74 -26.01
C SER A 134 -10.49 -10.16 -25.27
N PRO A 135 -10.41 -10.31 -23.93
CA PRO A 135 -9.33 -9.72 -23.18
C PRO A 135 -7.98 -10.33 -23.54
N MET A 136 -6.96 -9.48 -23.66
CA MET A 136 -5.58 -9.91 -23.83
C MET A 136 -5.07 -10.56 -22.54
N LYS A 137 -4.28 -11.64 -22.67
CA LYS A 137 -3.64 -12.33 -21.55
C LYS A 137 -2.43 -11.53 -21.04
N LEU A 138 -2.68 -10.36 -20.44
CA LEU A 138 -1.65 -9.51 -19.85
C LEU A 138 -1.54 -9.81 -18.36
N LEU A 139 -0.37 -10.32 -17.94
CA LEU A 139 -0.05 -10.47 -16.52
C LEU A 139 0.44 -9.13 -15.98
N LEU A 140 -0.27 -8.57 -15.00
CA LEU A 140 0.12 -7.31 -14.38
C LEU A 140 1.37 -7.53 -13.51
N PRO A 141 2.51 -6.86 -13.81
CA PRO A 141 3.70 -6.97 -12.96
C PRO A 141 3.44 -6.38 -11.57
N VAL A 142 3.69 -7.18 -10.54
CA VAL A 142 3.51 -6.75 -9.15
C VAL A 142 4.42 -5.56 -8.85
N GLY A 143 3.85 -4.51 -8.27
CA GLY A 143 4.58 -3.29 -7.91
C GLY A 143 4.71 -2.24 -9.02
N ILE A 144 4.22 -2.50 -10.26
CA ILE A 144 4.36 -1.56 -11.39
C ILE A 144 3.81 -0.16 -11.07
N SER A 145 2.67 -0.07 -10.39
CA SER A 145 2.07 1.20 -10.00
C SER A 145 2.95 1.98 -9.00
N PHE A 146 3.60 1.28 -8.07
CA PHE A 146 4.42 1.88 -7.02
C PHE A 146 5.75 2.40 -7.58
N PHE A 147 6.50 1.57 -8.32
CA PHE A 147 7.78 2.02 -8.85
C PHE A 147 7.61 3.09 -9.95
N THR A 148 6.51 3.07 -10.73
CA THR A 148 6.19 4.12 -11.69
C THR A 148 5.99 5.47 -10.99
N PHE A 149 5.20 5.52 -9.92
CA PHE A 149 4.99 6.75 -9.15
C PHE A 149 6.27 7.23 -8.47
N GLN A 150 7.10 6.31 -8.01
CA GLN A 150 8.39 6.63 -7.43
C GLN A 150 9.35 7.22 -8.47
N ALA A 151 9.40 6.69 -9.70
CA ALA A 151 10.17 7.21 -10.81
C ALA A 151 9.70 8.63 -11.21
N ILE A 152 8.39 8.82 -11.44
CA ILE A 152 7.81 10.12 -11.77
C ILE A 152 8.13 11.16 -10.69
N SER A 153 8.04 10.78 -9.40
CA SER A 153 8.38 11.70 -8.32
C SER A 153 9.82 12.16 -8.38
N TYR A 154 10.75 11.24 -8.63
CA TYR A 154 12.18 11.59 -8.81
C TYR A 154 12.39 12.53 -10.00
N THR A 155 11.85 12.20 -11.16
CA THR A 155 11.96 13.01 -12.39
C THR A 155 11.45 14.43 -12.17
N VAL A 156 10.27 14.59 -11.55
CA VAL A 156 9.68 15.90 -11.26
C VAL A 156 10.47 16.65 -10.17
N ASP A 157 10.96 15.98 -9.14
CA ASP A 157 11.71 16.62 -8.06
C ASP A 157 13.09 17.10 -8.54
N VAL A 158 13.76 16.33 -9.41
CA VAL A 158 14.98 16.76 -10.09
C VAL A 158 14.71 17.97 -11.01
N TYR A 159 13.63 17.93 -11.80
CA TYR A 159 13.25 19.04 -12.67
C TYR A 159 12.95 20.33 -11.90
N LYS A 160 12.25 20.21 -10.76
CA LYS A 160 11.89 21.34 -9.87
C LYS A 160 13.04 21.82 -8.98
N GLY A 161 14.19 21.14 -8.98
CA GLY A 161 15.33 21.43 -8.12
C GLY A 161 15.14 21.08 -6.64
N ARG A 162 14.09 20.31 -6.29
CA ARG A 162 13.88 19.78 -4.93
C ARG A 162 14.94 18.75 -4.57
N TYR A 163 15.40 17.99 -5.55
CA TYR A 163 16.56 17.14 -5.48
C TYR A 163 17.63 17.73 -6.43
N PRO A 164 18.70 18.38 -5.90
CA PRO A 164 19.50 19.33 -6.69
C PRO A 164 20.41 18.70 -7.74
N LYS A 165 20.69 17.40 -7.63
CA LYS A 165 21.58 16.70 -8.56
C LYS A 165 20.95 15.39 -9.02
N THR A 166 21.17 15.03 -10.30
CA THR A 166 20.82 13.67 -10.77
C THR A 166 21.64 12.63 -10.01
N ALA A 167 20.97 11.58 -9.55
CA ALA A 167 21.64 10.48 -8.87
C ALA A 167 22.54 9.68 -9.83
N LYS A 168 23.62 9.07 -9.33
CA LYS A 168 24.39 8.07 -10.08
C LYS A 168 23.49 6.88 -10.38
N LEU A 169 23.69 6.20 -11.51
CA LEU A 169 22.88 5.06 -11.93
C LEU A 169 22.74 4.00 -10.83
N LEU A 170 23.82 3.63 -10.16
CA LEU A 170 23.79 2.63 -9.08
C LEU A 170 22.92 3.07 -7.89
N ASP A 171 22.98 4.35 -7.51
CA ASP A 171 22.16 4.88 -6.40
C ASP A 171 20.67 4.97 -6.79
N TYR A 172 20.40 5.37 -8.04
CA TYR A 172 19.05 5.41 -8.57
C TYR A 172 18.43 4.02 -8.73
N THR A 173 19.23 3.05 -9.22
CA THR A 173 18.80 1.65 -9.31
C THR A 173 18.45 1.12 -7.93
N PHE A 174 19.31 1.33 -6.92
CA PHE A 174 18.99 0.96 -5.55
C PHE A 174 17.67 1.61 -5.08
N PHE A 175 17.53 2.93 -5.29
CA PHE A 175 16.35 3.69 -4.87
C PHE A 175 15.05 3.13 -5.46
N LEU A 176 15.03 2.82 -6.76
CA LEU A 176 13.81 2.39 -7.44
C LEU A 176 13.50 0.90 -7.25
N THR A 177 14.55 0.08 -7.07
CA THR A 177 14.38 -1.37 -6.94
C THR A 177 14.36 -1.86 -5.50
N PHE A 178 14.47 -0.99 -4.50
CA PHE A 178 14.60 -1.37 -3.09
C PHE A 178 13.46 -2.28 -2.62
N PHE A 179 13.77 -3.56 -2.41
CA PHE A 179 12.77 -4.64 -2.26
C PHE A 179 11.71 -4.40 -1.17
N PRO A 180 11.98 -3.74 -0.01
CA PRO A 180 10.92 -3.49 0.96
C PRO A 180 9.80 -2.60 0.41
N LEU A 181 10.11 -1.74 -0.57
CA LEU A 181 9.15 -0.80 -1.17
C LEU A 181 8.47 -1.37 -2.42
N LEU A 182 9.01 -2.44 -3.01
CA LEU A 182 8.75 -2.82 -4.38
C LEU A 182 7.29 -3.24 -4.64
N ILE A 183 6.67 -4.02 -3.76
CA ILE A 183 5.30 -4.52 -3.97
C ILE A 183 4.26 -3.48 -3.57
N ALA A 184 4.30 -3.01 -2.32
CA ALA A 184 3.31 -2.11 -1.75
C ALA A 184 3.86 -1.30 -0.56
N GLY A 185 5.15 -1.09 -0.51
CA GLY A 185 5.76 -0.20 0.49
C GLY A 185 5.35 1.27 0.28
N PRO A 186 5.59 2.15 1.26
CA PRO A 186 5.29 3.57 1.10
C PRO A 186 6.06 4.18 -0.07
N ILE A 187 5.39 4.92 -0.96
CA ILE A 187 6.00 5.63 -2.10
C ILE A 187 6.98 6.67 -1.56
N THR A 188 8.26 6.32 -1.55
CA THR A 188 9.29 7.11 -0.87
C THR A 188 9.91 8.14 -1.81
N ARG A 189 10.07 9.38 -1.32
CA ARG A 189 10.68 10.47 -2.09
C ARG A 189 12.19 10.33 -2.21
N ALA A 190 12.73 10.85 -3.32
CA ALA A 190 14.17 10.89 -3.56
C ALA A 190 14.93 11.62 -2.43
N GLU A 191 14.40 12.73 -1.94
CA GLU A 191 14.96 13.54 -0.84
C GLU A 191 15.07 12.77 0.48
N VAL A 192 14.26 11.72 0.70
CA VAL A 192 14.26 10.91 1.92
C VAL A 192 15.26 9.76 1.82
N LEU A 193 15.23 8.98 0.72
CA LEU A 193 15.97 7.72 0.65
C LEU A 193 17.35 7.87 -0.03
N LEU A 194 17.49 8.67 -1.10
CA LEU A 194 18.78 8.80 -1.81
C LEU A 194 19.92 9.32 -0.93
N PRO A 195 19.74 10.33 -0.06
CA PRO A 195 20.82 10.76 0.86
C PRO A 195 21.25 9.62 1.78
N GLN A 196 20.32 8.77 2.20
CA GLN A 196 20.61 7.62 3.05
C GLN A 196 21.40 6.54 2.30
N ILE A 197 21.10 6.30 1.01
CA ILE A 197 21.84 5.39 0.14
C ILE A 197 23.25 5.91 -0.13
N GLN A 198 23.42 7.22 -0.28
CA GLN A 198 24.68 7.87 -0.62
C GLN A 198 25.62 8.06 0.57
N THR A 199 25.09 8.01 1.80
CA THR A 199 25.91 8.21 3.01
C THR A 199 26.85 7.02 3.25
N PRO A 200 28.17 7.20 3.25
CA PRO A 200 29.10 6.12 3.53
C PRO A 200 29.03 5.71 5.00
N LYS A 201 29.21 4.42 5.26
CA LYS A 201 29.34 3.81 6.61
C LYS A 201 28.34 4.35 7.63
N ARG A 202 27.11 3.91 7.54
CA ARG A 202 26.10 4.27 8.52
C ARG A 202 26.22 3.39 9.77
N ASN A 203 26.48 4.02 10.91
CA ASN A 203 26.23 3.37 12.19
C ASN A 203 24.70 3.25 12.38
N ILE A 204 24.17 2.02 12.33
CA ILE A 204 22.75 1.80 12.65
C ILE A 204 22.58 2.02 14.14
N LYS A 205 21.74 3.00 14.49
CA LYS A 205 21.35 3.20 15.89
C LYS A 205 20.53 1.99 16.32
N SER A 206 20.85 1.38 17.45
CA SER A 206 20.10 0.25 18.01
C SER A 206 18.60 0.57 18.18
N ALA A 207 18.26 1.81 18.52
CA ALA A 207 16.90 2.27 18.60
C ALA A 207 16.14 2.12 17.26
N LEU A 208 16.78 2.39 16.12
CA LEU A 208 16.15 2.20 14.80
C LEU A 208 15.92 0.71 14.51
N VAL A 209 16.87 -0.15 14.86
CA VAL A 209 16.73 -1.62 14.71
C VAL A 209 15.57 -2.12 15.56
N TYR A 210 15.48 -1.70 16.82
CA TYR A 210 14.40 -2.13 17.70
C TYR A 210 13.03 -1.53 17.31
N LYS A 211 13.00 -0.31 16.76
CA LYS A 211 11.80 0.24 16.12
C LYS A 211 11.40 -0.62 14.92
N GLY A 212 12.36 -1.04 14.11
CA GLY A 212 12.13 -1.93 12.99
C GLY A 212 11.54 -3.28 13.41
N LEU A 213 12.07 -3.89 14.47
CA LEU A 213 11.55 -5.13 15.02
C LEU A 213 10.10 -4.97 15.55
N TRP A 214 9.82 -3.86 16.25
CA TRP A 214 8.46 -3.51 16.68
C TRP A 214 7.49 -3.46 15.51
N LEU A 215 7.85 -2.74 14.43
CA LEU A 215 7.02 -2.61 13.24
C LEU A 215 6.81 -3.96 12.54
N ILE A 216 7.82 -4.83 12.48
CA ILE A 216 7.68 -6.18 11.93
C ILE A 216 6.67 -6.99 12.76
N ILE A 217 6.76 -6.95 14.09
CA ILE A 217 5.80 -7.60 14.98
C ILE A 217 4.38 -7.10 14.75
N CYS A 218 4.18 -5.76 14.74
CA CYS A 218 2.89 -5.15 14.48
C CYS A 218 2.36 -5.50 13.08
N GLY A 219 3.24 -5.50 12.08
CA GLY A 219 2.90 -5.85 10.71
C GLY A 219 2.45 -7.29 10.55
N LEU A 220 3.14 -8.24 11.20
CA LEU A 220 2.76 -9.65 11.24
C LEU A 220 1.40 -9.87 11.90
N ILE A 221 1.16 -9.23 13.05
CA ILE A 221 -0.14 -9.31 13.74
C ILE A 221 -1.24 -8.78 12.83
N LYS A 222 -1.08 -7.58 12.25
CA LYS A 222 -2.09 -6.98 11.39
C LYS A 222 -2.35 -7.80 10.14
N LYS A 223 -1.30 -8.19 9.39
CA LYS A 223 -1.46 -8.89 8.10
C LYS A 223 -1.84 -10.34 8.31
N ALA A 224 -1.03 -11.12 9.04
CA ALA A 224 -1.17 -12.56 9.07
C ALA A 224 -2.22 -13.06 10.08
N LEU A 225 -2.42 -12.36 11.22
CA LEU A 225 -3.36 -12.81 12.23
C LEU A 225 -4.74 -12.14 12.12
N ILE A 226 -4.81 -10.87 11.72
CA ILE A 226 -6.08 -10.13 11.66
C ILE A 226 -6.64 -10.15 10.23
N ALA A 227 -5.92 -9.58 9.26
CA ALA A 227 -6.46 -9.39 7.92
C ALA A 227 -6.77 -10.70 7.21
N ASP A 228 -5.84 -11.67 7.23
CA ASP A 228 -6.02 -12.96 6.55
C ASP A 228 -7.11 -13.81 7.22
N TYR A 229 -7.27 -13.71 8.55
CA TYR A 229 -8.36 -14.36 9.25
C TYR A 229 -9.73 -13.74 8.91
N LEU A 230 -9.85 -12.41 8.94
CA LEU A 230 -11.10 -11.74 8.61
C LEU A 230 -11.52 -11.96 7.15
N ALA A 231 -10.55 -12.14 6.25
CA ALA A 231 -10.80 -12.40 4.84
C ALA A 231 -11.66 -13.66 4.62
N GLN A 232 -11.59 -14.66 5.49
CA GLN A 232 -12.36 -15.91 5.34
C GLN A 232 -13.87 -15.66 5.27
N TYR A 233 -14.42 -14.90 6.19
CA TYR A 233 -15.82 -14.54 6.19
C TYR A 233 -16.13 -13.43 5.18
N ASN A 234 -15.31 -12.40 5.11
CA ASN A 234 -15.56 -11.25 4.24
C ASN A 234 -15.62 -11.65 2.76
N ASN A 235 -14.77 -12.61 2.32
CA ASN A 235 -14.82 -13.13 0.95
C ASN A 235 -16.17 -13.80 0.65
N ILE A 236 -16.78 -14.53 1.60
CA ILE A 236 -18.11 -15.14 1.40
C ILE A 236 -19.15 -14.05 1.08
N VAL A 237 -19.12 -12.95 1.85
CA VAL A 237 -20.06 -11.82 1.67
C VAL A 237 -19.88 -11.12 0.32
N PHE A 238 -18.63 -10.84 -0.08
CA PHE A 238 -18.38 -10.08 -1.30
C PHE A 238 -18.38 -10.91 -2.58
N ASP A 239 -18.01 -12.19 -2.51
CA ASP A 239 -17.97 -13.06 -3.68
C ASP A 239 -19.34 -13.70 -3.99
N ALA A 240 -20.25 -13.76 -2.98
CA ALA A 240 -21.59 -14.27 -3.11
C ALA A 240 -22.62 -13.38 -2.38
N PRO A 241 -22.86 -12.13 -2.88
CA PRO A 241 -23.77 -11.19 -2.24
C PRO A 241 -25.19 -11.77 -2.15
N ALA A 242 -25.88 -11.48 -1.03
CA ALA A 242 -27.22 -11.97 -0.68
C ALA A 242 -27.32 -13.48 -0.33
N VAL A 243 -26.21 -14.19 -0.17
CA VAL A 243 -26.21 -15.51 0.47
C VAL A 243 -26.41 -15.39 1.98
N GLN A 244 -25.90 -14.31 2.57
CA GLN A 244 -26.09 -13.97 3.97
C GLN A 244 -27.37 -13.11 4.14
N ASN A 245 -27.87 -13.02 5.38
CA ASN A 245 -28.88 -12.00 5.71
C ASN A 245 -28.24 -10.61 5.77
N GLY A 246 -29.04 -9.54 5.76
CA GLY A 246 -28.50 -8.17 5.73
C GLY A 246 -27.63 -7.81 6.94
N PHE A 247 -27.83 -8.42 8.11
CA PHE A 247 -26.96 -8.23 9.26
C PHE A 247 -25.58 -8.87 9.01
N GLY A 248 -25.54 -10.08 8.48
CA GLY A 248 -24.29 -10.75 8.11
C GLY A 248 -23.52 -9.97 7.04
N ASP A 249 -24.23 -9.46 6.02
CA ASP A 249 -23.63 -8.61 4.98
C ASP A 249 -23.07 -7.30 5.58
N LEU A 250 -23.80 -6.65 6.49
CA LEU A 250 -23.29 -5.47 7.21
C LEU A 250 -22.02 -5.77 8.00
N MET A 251 -22.01 -6.89 8.70
CA MET A 251 -20.82 -7.33 9.44
C MET A 251 -19.64 -7.61 8.50
N GLY A 252 -19.88 -8.22 7.33
CA GLY A 252 -18.84 -8.42 6.30
C GLY A 252 -18.25 -7.11 5.78
N VAL A 253 -19.07 -6.06 5.57
CA VAL A 253 -18.60 -4.72 5.17
C VAL A 253 -17.76 -4.05 6.27
N LEU A 254 -18.21 -4.15 7.52
CA LEU A 254 -17.44 -3.63 8.67
C LEU A 254 -16.13 -4.41 8.86
N GLY A 255 -16.19 -5.73 8.74
CA GLY A 255 -15.01 -6.60 8.78
C GLY A 255 -14.02 -6.29 7.66
N PHE A 256 -14.51 -6.01 6.45
CA PHE A 256 -13.65 -5.61 5.33
C PHE A 256 -12.96 -4.26 5.59
N SER A 257 -13.63 -3.32 6.26
CA SER A 257 -12.99 -2.05 6.67
C SER A 257 -11.79 -2.29 7.58
N VAL A 258 -11.90 -3.22 8.53
CA VAL A 258 -10.77 -3.64 9.39
C VAL A 258 -9.72 -4.42 8.59
N GLN A 259 -10.17 -5.35 7.74
CA GLN A 259 -9.29 -6.18 6.92
C GLN A 259 -8.39 -5.33 6.02
N ILE A 260 -8.94 -4.42 5.21
CA ILE A 260 -8.16 -3.61 4.27
C ILE A 260 -7.17 -2.70 5.00
N TYR A 261 -7.55 -2.17 6.16
CA TYR A 261 -6.61 -1.41 7.00
C TYR A 261 -5.48 -2.28 7.52
N CYS A 262 -5.79 -3.43 8.11
CA CYS A 262 -4.79 -4.33 8.68
C CYS A 262 -3.89 -4.95 7.60
N ASP A 263 -4.44 -5.31 6.44
CA ASP A 263 -3.68 -5.83 5.30
C ASP A 263 -2.65 -4.80 4.83
N PHE A 264 -3.07 -3.58 4.54
CA PHE A 264 -2.20 -2.58 3.96
C PHE A 264 -1.29 -1.88 4.97
N SER A 265 -1.80 -1.52 6.16
CA SER A 265 -0.94 -0.96 7.21
C SER A 265 0.05 -1.99 7.73
N GLY A 266 -0.35 -3.27 7.82
CA GLY A 266 0.55 -4.37 8.20
C GLY A 266 1.68 -4.55 7.19
N TYR A 267 1.37 -4.56 5.91
CA TYR A 267 2.40 -4.61 4.86
C TYR A 267 3.35 -3.39 4.92
N SER A 268 2.79 -2.18 5.12
CA SER A 268 3.59 -0.96 5.28
C SER A 268 4.52 -1.03 6.49
N ASP A 269 4.03 -1.54 7.63
CA ASP A 269 4.85 -1.75 8.82
C ASP A 269 5.98 -2.74 8.58
N LEU A 270 5.72 -3.85 7.88
CA LEU A 270 6.75 -4.82 7.48
C LEU A 270 7.81 -4.16 6.59
N ALA A 271 7.38 -3.39 5.59
CA ALA A 271 8.29 -2.71 4.67
C ALA A 271 9.20 -1.69 5.40
N ILE A 272 8.62 -0.86 6.25
CA ILE A 272 9.34 0.14 7.05
C ILE A 272 10.25 -0.57 8.06
N GLY A 273 9.74 -1.64 8.70
CA GLY A 273 10.48 -2.42 9.68
C GLY A 273 11.72 -3.10 9.09
N VAL A 274 11.59 -3.77 7.93
CA VAL A 274 12.69 -4.40 7.21
C VAL A 274 13.73 -3.35 6.77
N ALA A 275 13.28 -2.22 6.24
CA ALA A 275 14.16 -1.11 5.88
C ALA A 275 14.92 -0.56 7.12
N ALA A 276 14.24 -0.45 8.27
CA ALA A 276 14.83 0.01 9.52
C ALA A 276 15.89 -0.96 10.06
N LEU A 277 15.68 -2.28 9.96
CA LEU A 277 16.72 -3.29 10.28
C LEU A 277 17.97 -3.09 9.41
N MET A 278 17.78 -2.76 8.13
CA MET A 278 18.88 -2.45 7.20
C MET A 278 19.50 -1.06 7.45
N GLY A 279 18.94 -0.26 8.35
CA GLY A 279 19.42 1.09 8.71
C GLY A 279 18.87 2.21 7.85
N TYR A 280 17.78 1.98 7.09
CA TYR A 280 17.07 2.99 6.31
C TYR A 280 15.81 3.43 7.04
N GLU A 281 15.68 4.73 7.24
CA GLU A 281 14.52 5.34 7.89
C GLU A 281 13.50 5.80 6.85
N LEU A 282 12.31 5.23 6.90
CA LEU A 282 11.20 5.56 6.02
C LEU A 282 10.10 6.26 6.84
N LYS A 283 9.22 7.00 6.15
CA LYS A 283 8.08 7.67 6.77
C LYS A 283 6.92 6.71 6.94
N ASP A 284 6.13 6.92 8.00
CA ASP A 284 4.92 6.16 8.26
C ASP A 284 3.88 6.41 7.16
N ASN A 285 3.11 5.37 6.84
CA ASN A 285 2.11 5.40 5.77
C ASN A 285 0.67 5.48 6.31
N PHE A 286 0.46 5.17 7.58
CA PHE A 286 -0.83 5.21 8.27
C PHE A 286 -0.68 5.81 9.67
N ASN A 287 -1.70 6.59 10.09
CA ASN A 287 -1.79 7.13 11.45
C ASN A 287 -3.24 7.04 11.95
N PHE A 288 -3.68 5.87 12.41
CA PHE A 288 -5.01 5.61 12.97
C PHE A 288 -6.16 6.25 12.16
N PRO A 289 -6.34 5.91 10.87
CA PRO A 289 -7.23 6.63 9.95
C PRO A 289 -8.70 6.57 10.34
N TYR A 290 -9.16 5.51 10.98
CA TYR A 290 -10.57 5.39 11.39
C TYR A 290 -10.92 6.16 12.66
N GLN A 291 -9.97 6.88 13.29
CA GLN A 291 -10.27 7.88 14.31
C GLN A 291 -10.75 9.22 13.71
N SER A 292 -10.73 9.37 12.40
CA SER A 292 -11.02 10.62 11.71
C SER A 292 -12.48 11.04 11.86
N LEU A 293 -12.70 12.32 12.09
CA LEU A 293 -14.02 12.92 12.22
C LEU A 293 -14.54 13.51 10.91
N ASN A 294 -13.74 13.48 9.84
CA ASN A 294 -14.11 13.94 8.51
C ASN A 294 -13.17 13.32 7.45
N LEU A 295 -13.59 13.39 6.18
CA LEU A 295 -12.83 12.77 5.06
C LEU A 295 -11.48 13.44 4.77
N THR A 296 -11.33 14.74 5.06
CA THR A 296 -10.02 15.39 4.88
C THR A 296 -9.01 14.86 5.89
N GLU A 297 -9.42 14.71 7.15
CA GLU A 297 -8.60 14.10 8.19
C GLU A 297 -8.28 12.63 7.86
N PHE A 298 -9.27 11.86 7.36
CA PHE A 298 -9.04 10.49 6.92
C PHE A 298 -7.90 10.40 5.90
N TRP A 299 -7.89 11.22 4.84
CA TRP A 299 -6.85 11.23 3.82
C TRP A 299 -5.49 11.77 4.29
N HIS A 300 -5.44 12.47 5.41
CA HIS A 300 -4.17 12.82 6.08
C HIS A 300 -3.58 11.64 6.88
N ARG A 301 -4.41 10.65 7.24
CA ARG A 301 -4.05 9.50 8.08
C ARG A 301 -4.00 8.18 7.31
N TRP A 302 -4.72 8.07 6.20
CA TRP A 302 -4.76 6.90 5.32
C TRP A 302 -3.81 7.06 4.16
N HIS A 303 -2.96 6.02 3.92
CA HIS A 303 -2.03 5.94 2.79
C HIS A 303 -1.32 7.29 2.52
N ILE A 304 -0.63 7.80 3.56
CA ILE A 304 -0.03 9.15 3.60
C ILE A 304 0.92 9.37 2.44
N ALA A 305 1.68 8.33 2.05
CA ALA A 305 2.60 8.38 0.94
C ALA A 305 1.89 8.69 -0.39
N LEU A 306 0.76 8.01 -0.70
CA LEU A 306 -0.05 8.29 -1.89
C LEU A 306 -0.75 9.65 -1.80
N SER A 307 -1.38 9.95 -0.66
CA SER A 307 -2.11 11.21 -0.46
C SER A 307 -1.21 12.43 -0.66
N THR A 308 0.01 12.37 -0.15
CA THR A 308 1.02 13.43 -0.35
C THR A 308 1.54 13.43 -1.79
N TRP A 309 1.69 12.25 -2.43
CA TRP A 309 2.08 12.17 -3.84
C TRP A 309 1.06 12.83 -4.75
N VAL A 310 -0.22 12.47 -4.61
CA VAL A 310 -1.34 13.05 -5.37
C VAL A 310 -1.43 14.57 -5.16
N ARG A 311 -1.25 15.03 -3.90
CA ARG A 311 -1.21 16.47 -3.59
C ARG A 311 -0.08 17.18 -4.35
N ASP A 312 1.17 16.66 -4.29
CA ASP A 312 2.36 17.38 -4.74
C ASP A 312 2.57 17.33 -6.26
N TYR A 313 2.09 16.26 -6.91
CA TYR A 313 2.34 16.01 -8.34
C TYR A 313 1.08 16.14 -9.20
N LEU A 314 -0.13 16.16 -8.63
CA LEU A 314 -1.38 16.37 -9.36
C LEU A 314 -2.13 17.61 -8.86
N TYR A 315 -2.51 17.66 -7.58
CA TYR A 315 -3.36 18.72 -7.05
C TYR A 315 -2.71 20.11 -7.14
N ILE A 316 -1.48 20.26 -6.66
CA ILE A 316 -0.74 21.54 -6.69
C ILE A 316 -0.46 21.99 -8.13
N PRO A 317 0.01 21.16 -9.06
CA PRO A 317 0.18 21.55 -10.47
C PRO A 317 -1.11 21.99 -11.19
N LEU A 318 -2.27 21.41 -10.84
CA LEU A 318 -3.58 21.83 -11.36
C LEU A 318 -4.05 23.19 -10.83
N GLY A 319 -3.29 23.80 -9.91
CA GLY A 319 -3.56 25.09 -9.28
C GLY A 319 -3.92 25.01 -7.78
N GLY A 320 -4.12 23.78 -7.25
CA GLY A 320 -4.43 23.58 -5.84
C GLY A 320 -5.67 24.36 -5.40
N ASN A 321 -5.54 25.11 -4.31
CA ASN A 321 -6.57 25.99 -3.75
C ASN A 321 -6.36 27.47 -4.09
N ARG A 322 -5.43 27.80 -5.00
CA ARG A 322 -5.03 29.19 -5.30
C ARG A 322 -5.86 29.87 -6.39
N LYS A 323 -6.69 29.11 -7.14
CA LYS A 323 -7.44 29.60 -8.32
C LYS A 323 -8.96 29.69 -8.07
N GLY A 324 -9.35 30.04 -6.84
CA GLY A 324 -10.76 30.19 -6.45
C GLY A 324 -11.42 28.88 -6.01
N THR A 325 -12.61 29.02 -5.39
CA THR A 325 -13.32 27.93 -4.69
C THR A 325 -13.78 26.83 -5.65
N VAL A 326 -14.40 27.21 -6.79
CA VAL A 326 -14.88 26.24 -7.79
C VAL A 326 -13.73 25.39 -8.33
N ARG A 327 -12.59 26.03 -8.67
CA ARG A 327 -11.41 25.30 -9.15
C ARG A 327 -10.84 24.37 -8.07
N THR A 328 -10.89 24.77 -6.80
CA THR A 328 -10.48 23.95 -5.68
C THR A 328 -11.33 22.67 -5.57
N TYR A 329 -12.66 22.79 -5.76
CA TYR A 329 -13.57 21.64 -5.74
C TYR A 329 -13.31 20.71 -6.91
N LEU A 330 -13.21 21.25 -8.12
CA LEU A 330 -12.91 20.48 -9.33
C LEU A 330 -11.56 19.77 -9.22
N ASN A 331 -10.52 20.44 -8.74
CA ASN A 331 -9.22 19.81 -8.54
C ASN A 331 -9.30 18.68 -7.52
N SER A 332 -10.01 18.86 -6.39
CA SER A 332 -10.16 17.82 -5.36
C SER A 332 -10.93 16.61 -5.88
N PHE A 333 -11.99 16.85 -6.64
CA PHE A 333 -12.80 15.82 -7.28
C PHE A 333 -11.99 15.02 -8.31
N SER A 334 -11.33 15.72 -9.24
CA SER A 334 -10.55 15.09 -10.32
C SER A 334 -9.39 14.25 -9.79
N VAL A 335 -8.68 14.70 -8.76
CA VAL A 335 -7.55 13.93 -8.22
C VAL A 335 -8.01 12.65 -7.51
N MET A 336 -9.22 12.62 -6.95
CA MET A 336 -9.76 11.39 -6.35
C MET A 336 -10.20 10.38 -7.42
N ILE A 337 -10.75 10.83 -8.55
CA ILE A 337 -11.03 9.95 -9.70
C ILE A 337 -9.72 9.35 -10.24
N ILE A 338 -8.67 10.15 -10.40
CA ILE A 338 -7.36 9.67 -10.85
C ILE A 338 -6.78 8.68 -9.84
N ALA A 339 -6.93 8.94 -8.53
CA ALA A 339 -6.51 8.01 -7.48
C ALA A 339 -7.31 6.69 -7.55
N GLY A 340 -8.61 6.75 -7.82
CA GLY A 340 -9.43 5.56 -8.05
C GLY A 340 -8.93 4.75 -9.23
N LEU A 341 -8.76 5.37 -10.40
CA LEU A 341 -8.18 4.71 -11.58
C LEU A 341 -6.80 4.11 -11.31
N TRP A 342 -5.98 4.76 -10.49
CA TRP A 342 -4.67 4.23 -10.12
C TRP A 342 -4.78 2.90 -9.33
N HIS A 343 -5.81 2.75 -8.48
CA HIS A 343 -6.05 1.50 -7.75
C HIS A 343 -6.39 0.35 -8.71
N GLY A 344 -7.28 0.56 -9.68
CA GLY A 344 -7.66 -0.48 -10.63
C GLY A 344 -8.30 0.06 -11.91
N ALA A 345 -8.10 -0.65 -13.00
CA ALA A 345 -8.70 -0.36 -14.30
C ALA A 345 -10.13 -0.94 -14.36
N SER A 346 -11.06 -0.34 -13.63
CA SER A 346 -12.46 -0.78 -13.54
C SER A 346 -13.36 0.41 -13.17
N TRP A 347 -14.61 0.36 -13.62
CA TRP A 347 -15.66 1.31 -13.25
C TRP A 347 -15.88 1.39 -11.74
N MET A 348 -15.69 0.29 -11.02
CA MET A 348 -15.85 0.21 -9.57
C MET A 348 -14.87 1.15 -8.84
N PHE A 349 -13.62 1.20 -9.27
CA PHE A 349 -12.62 2.12 -8.72
C PHE A 349 -12.89 3.59 -9.10
N ILE A 350 -13.50 3.83 -10.28
CA ILE A 350 -13.95 5.17 -10.66
C ILE A 350 -15.06 5.62 -9.71
N VAL A 351 -16.06 4.78 -9.45
CA VAL A 351 -17.15 5.07 -8.50
C VAL A 351 -16.61 5.34 -7.10
N TRP A 352 -15.68 4.51 -6.62
CA TRP A 352 -14.99 4.75 -5.35
C TRP A 352 -14.29 6.11 -5.32
N GLY A 353 -13.57 6.47 -6.39
CA GLY A 353 -12.92 7.78 -6.53
C GLY A 353 -13.90 8.95 -6.56
N VAL A 354 -15.02 8.79 -7.27
CA VAL A 354 -16.14 9.77 -7.31
C VAL A 354 -16.72 9.98 -5.92
N MET A 355 -17.01 8.92 -5.17
CA MET A 355 -17.51 9.02 -3.80
C MET A 355 -16.55 9.83 -2.92
N HIS A 356 -15.27 9.45 -2.86
CA HIS A 356 -14.29 10.21 -2.09
C HIS A 356 -14.12 11.65 -2.56
N GLY A 357 -14.21 11.88 -3.88
CA GLY A 357 -14.20 13.22 -4.47
C GLY A 357 -15.37 14.07 -4.00
N ILE A 358 -16.60 13.54 -4.05
CA ILE A 358 -17.82 14.20 -3.55
C ILE A 358 -17.67 14.52 -2.06
N GLY A 359 -17.29 13.53 -1.25
CA GLY A 359 -17.16 13.72 0.19
C GLY A 359 -16.13 14.80 0.57
N LEU A 360 -15.00 14.88 -0.14
CA LEU A 360 -14.02 15.96 0.06
C LEU A 360 -14.56 17.33 -0.36
N VAL A 361 -15.32 17.40 -1.45
CA VAL A 361 -15.97 18.64 -1.91
C VAL A 361 -17.01 19.10 -0.89
N VAL A 362 -17.88 18.20 -0.43
CA VAL A 362 -18.89 18.49 0.61
C VAL A 362 -18.22 19.00 1.89
N HIS A 363 -17.18 18.32 2.38
CA HIS A 363 -16.45 18.76 3.56
C HIS A 363 -15.84 20.17 3.38
N LYS A 364 -15.23 20.45 2.22
CA LYS A 364 -14.68 21.79 1.92
C LYS A 364 -15.77 22.83 1.79
N PHE A 365 -16.92 22.48 1.22
CA PHE A 365 -18.07 23.37 1.13
C PHE A 365 -18.60 23.75 2.53
N CYS A 366 -18.78 22.78 3.40
CA CYS A 366 -19.18 23.00 4.80
C CYS A 366 -18.18 23.93 5.51
N ASN A 367 -16.88 23.67 5.37
CA ASN A 367 -15.84 24.50 5.98
C ASN A 367 -15.86 25.94 5.48
N ASN A 368 -16.13 26.16 4.19
CA ASN A 368 -16.21 27.52 3.60
C ASN A 368 -17.46 28.28 4.04
N ASN A 369 -18.52 27.56 4.44
CA ASN A 369 -19.80 28.14 4.88
C ASN A 369 -19.97 28.18 6.41
N GLY A 370 -18.89 28.23 7.16
CA GLY A 370 -18.91 28.47 8.61
C GLY A 370 -18.80 27.25 9.51
N LEU A 371 -18.84 26.03 8.96
CA LEU A 371 -18.72 24.78 9.73
C LEU A 371 -17.25 24.33 9.88
N LYS A 372 -16.33 25.27 10.10
CA LYS A 372 -14.88 24.99 10.12
C LYS A 372 -14.42 24.15 11.31
N GLN A 373 -15.13 24.24 12.43
CA GLN A 373 -14.74 23.56 13.65
C GLN A 373 -15.87 22.63 14.11
N ILE A 374 -15.54 21.37 14.28
CA ILE A 374 -16.43 20.44 14.97
C ILE A 374 -16.49 20.87 16.43
N PRO A 375 -17.69 21.17 16.97
CA PRO A 375 -17.82 21.54 18.37
C PRO A 375 -17.17 20.51 19.29
N ASN A 376 -16.56 20.98 20.38
CA ASN A 376 -15.89 20.11 21.36
C ASN A 376 -16.89 19.37 22.26
N SER A 377 -17.95 18.85 21.67
CA SER A 377 -19.00 18.05 22.32
C SER A 377 -18.81 16.57 21.96
N LYS A 378 -18.79 15.71 22.98
CA LYS A 378 -18.65 14.26 22.78
C LYS A 378 -19.71 13.68 21.84
N PRO A 379 -21.04 13.97 22.00
CA PRO A 379 -22.06 13.45 21.09
C PRO A 379 -21.84 13.86 19.63
N ILE A 380 -21.44 15.11 19.39
CA ILE A 380 -21.19 15.62 18.03
C ILE A 380 -19.96 14.92 17.42
N LYS A 381 -18.90 14.72 18.19
CA LYS A 381 -17.73 13.96 17.71
C LYS A 381 -18.08 12.52 17.36
N VAL A 382 -18.88 11.86 18.19
CA VAL A 382 -19.35 10.49 17.90
C VAL A 382 -20.20 10.48 16.63
N ALA A 383 -21.13 11.43 16.46
CA ALA A 383 -21.92 11.52 15.24
C ALA A 383 -21.04 11.76 13.98
N CYS A 384 -20.08 12.69 14.05
CA CYS A 384 -19.13 12.93 12.96
C CYS A 384 -18.29 11.68 12.64
N TRP A 385 -17.85 10.97 13.68
CA TRP A 385 -17.12 9.71 13.51
C TRP A 385 -17.98 8.64 12.84
N LEU A 386 -19.21 8.41 13.30
CA LEU A 386 -20.13 7.45 12.72
C LEU A 386 -20.42 7.75 11.24
N ILE A 387 -20.69 9.01 10.90
CA ILE A 387 -20.93 9.45 9.52
C ILE A 387 -19.67 9.21 8.67
N THR A 388 -18.50 9.58 9.19
CA THR A 388 -17.23 9.45 8.43
C THR A 388 -16.87 7.99 8.23
N PHE A 389 -16.90 7.18 9.30
CA PHE A 389 -16.59 5.75 9.23
C PHE A 389 -17.61 4.99 8.37
N GLY A 390 -18.92 5.27 8.53
CA GLY A 390 -19.98 4.67 7.72
C GLY A 390 -19.85 5.02 6.24
N TYR A 391 -19.51 6.29 5.92
CA TYR A 391 -19.28 6.70 4.54
C TYR A 391 -18.07 5.98 3.91
N ILE A 392 -16.98 5.84 4.65
CA ILE A 392 -15.78 5.15 4.21
C ILE A 392 -16.09 3.66 4.02
N SER A 393 -16.82 3.02 4.95
CA SER A 393 -17.23 1.62 4.84
C SER A 393 -18.15 1.37 3.64
N LEU A 394 -19.06 2.30 3.36
CA LEU A 394 -19.87 2.27 2.14
C LEU A 394 -18.98 2.38 0.86
N ALA A 395 -17.99 3.27 0.86
CA ALA A 395 -17.08 3.39 -0.27
C ALA A 395 -16.23 2.12 -0.47
N TRP A 396 -15.86 1.42 0.61
CA TRP A 396 -15.15 0.15 0.52
C TRP A 396 -15.96 -0.96 -0.16
N ILE A 397 -17.32 -0.91 -0.18
CA ILE A 397 -18.13 -1.86 -0.96
C ILE A 397 -17.74 -1.77 -2.44
N PHE A 398 -17.67 -0.56 -2.99
CA PHE A 398 -17.29 -0.36 -4.40
C PHE A 398 -15.81 -0.68 -4.66
N PHE A 399 -14.95 -0.58 -3.66
CA PHE A 399 -13.55 -0.97 -3.80
C PHE A 399 -13.38 -2.50 -3.91
N ARG A 400 -14.23 -3.30 -3.21
CA ARG A 400 -14.07 -4.76 -3.10
C ARG A 400 -15.00 -5.54 -4.03
N ALA A 401 -16.20 -5.05 -4.28
CA ALA A 401 -17.18 -5.78 -5.08
C ALA A 401 -16.67 -5.95 -6.54
N PRO A 402 -16.91 -7.12 -7.15
CA PRO A 402 -16.41 -7.42 -8.49
C PRO A 402 -17.08 -6.58 -9.59
N ASN A 403 -18.33 -6.18 -9.39
CA ASN A 403 -19.12 -5.39 -10.34
C ASN A 403 -20.21 -4.59 -9.62
N MET A 404 -20.91 -3.73 -10.41
CA MET A 404 -21.93 -2.83 -9.89
C MET A 404 -23.14 -3.59 -9.33
N ASP A 405 -23.55 -4.66 -9.99
CA ASP A 405 -24.71 -5.44 -9.58
C ASP A 405 -24.47 -6.09 -8.21
N SER A 406 -23.29 -6.66 -8.01
CA SER A 406 -22.88 -7.21 -6.70
C SER A 406 -22.86 -6.15 -5.61
N ALA A 407 -22.32 -4.96 -5.89
CA ALA A 407 -22.29 -3.86 -4.92
C ALA A 407 -23.71 -3.38 -4.55
N LEU A 408 -24.58 -3.20 -5.54
CA LEU A 408 -25.97 -2.78 -5.32
C LEU A 408 -26.79 -3.86 -4.63
N THR A 409 -26.61 -5.13 -4.98
CA THR A 409 -27.25 -6.27 -4.31
C THR A 409 -26.88 -6.30 -2.84
N LEU A 410 -25.59 -6.16 -2.51
CA LEU A 410 -25.10 -6.12 -1.13
C LEU A 410 -25.73 -4.95 -0.34
N ILE A 411 -25.73 -3.74 -0.91
CA ILE A 411 -26.33 -2.55 -0.28
C ILE A 411 -27.83 -2.75 -0.07
N THR A 412 -28.54 -3.26 -1.08
CA THR A 412 -29.99 -3.48 -1.03
C THR A 412 -30.33 -4.51 0.04
N ASN A 413 -29.57 -5.61 0.10
CA ASN A 413 -29.78 -6.66 1.11
C ASN A 413 -29.55 -6.10 2.53
N ILE A 414 -28.49 -5.33 2.75
CA ILE A 414 -28.25 -4.65 4.03
C ILE A 414 -29.43 -3.77 4.43
N ILE A 415 -29.97 -2.95 3.51
CA ILE A 415 -31.05 -2.01 3.81
C ILE A 415 -32.38 -2.73 4.09
N GLN A 416 -32.70 -3.78 3.31
CA GLN A 416 -34.01 -4.40 3.32
C GLN A 416 -34.16 -5.53 4.34
N THR A 417 -33.08 -6.26 4.62
CA THR A 417 -33.15 -7.51 5.39
C THR A 417 -32.41 -7.49 6.72
N THR A 418 -31.68 -6.39 7.05
CA THR A 418 -31.00 -6.27 8.36
C THR A 418 -32.02 -6.26 9.50
N ARG A 419 -31.90 -7.22 10.40
CA ARG A 419 -32.68 -7.30 11.63
C ARG A 419 -31.77 -7.39 12.84
N LEU A 420 -32.07 -6.64 13.90
CA LEU A 420 -31.27 -6.66 15.12
C LEU A 420 -31.33 -8.04 15.82
N SER A 421 -32.40 -8.79 15.62
CA SER A 421 -32.56 -10.18 16.09
C SER A 421 -31.45 -11.11 15.57
N ASP A 422 -30.91 -10.82 14.36
CA ASP A 422 -29.90 -11.68 13.72
C ASP A 422 -28.52 -11.50 14.36
N ALA A 423 -28.34 -10.41 15.12
CA ALA A 423 -27.06 -10.13 15.81
C ALA A 423 -26.67 -11.26 16.78
N TYR A 424 -27.63 -11.80 17.52
CA TYR A 424 -27.38 -12.89 18.46
C TYR A 424 -26.96 -14.18 17.73
N ALA A 425 -27.67 -14.53 16.67
CA ALA A 425 -27.35 -15.70 15.84
C ALA A 425 -25.94 -15.57 15.24
N PHE A 426 -25.64 -14.39 14.68
CA PHE A 426 -24.31 -14.10 14.12
C PHE A 426 -23.20 -14.24 15.16
N LEU A 427 -23.42 -13.75 16.38
CA LEU A 427 -22.44 -13.79 17.46
C LEU A 427 -22.15 -15.22 17.94
N LEU A 428 -23.17 -16.11 17.89
CA LEU A 428 -23.00 -17.52 18.19
C LEU A 428 -22.30 -18.29 17.07
N GLU A 429 -22.52 -17.92 15.83
CA GLU A 429 -21.93 -18.58 14.65
C GLU A 429 -20.50 -18.13 14.41
N TYR A 430 -20.19 -16.82 14.58
CA TYR A 430 -18.89 -16.22 14.32
C TYR A 430 -18.28 -15.51 15.55
N PRO A 431 -18.16 -16.15 16.72
CA PRO A 431 -17.74 -15.49 17.95
C PRO A 431 -16.30 -14.97 17.90
N LEU A 432 -15.37 -15.77 17.36
CA LEU A 432 -13.96 -15.38 17.26
C LEU A 432 -13.77 -14.26 16.21
N TRP A 433 -14.46 -14.34 15.06
CA TRP A 433 -14.41 -13.32 14.05
C TRP A 433 -14.90 -11.97 14.62
N THR A 434 -16.03 -11.98 15.33
CA THR A 434 -16.58 -10.79 15.99
C THR A 434 -15.63 -10.23 17.03
N ALA A 435 -15.01 -11.07 17.84
CA ALA A 435 -14.02 -10.66 18.84
C ALA A 435 -12.81 -10.00 18.17
N VAL A 436 -12.29 -10.55 17.06
CA VAL A 436 -11.16 -9.99 16.31
C VAL A 436 -11.52 -8.62 15.74
N VAL A 437 -12.71 -8.42 15.18
CA VAL A 437 -13.17 -7.11 14.69
C VAL A 437 -13.23 -6.09 15.83
N LEU A 438 -13.89 -6.44 16.95
CA LEU A 438 -14.06 -5.55 18.09
C LEU A 438 -12.72 -5.17 18.73
N ILE A 439 -11.83 -6.14 18.97
CA ILE A 439 -10.48 -5.90 19.50
C ILE A 439 -9.67 -5.01 18.55
N SER A 440 -9.78 -5.25 17.23
CA SER A 440 -9.07 -4.44 16.25
C SER A 440 -9.54 -2.99 16.24
N LEU A 441 -10.84 -2.73 16.35
CA LEU A 441 -11.41 -1.38 16.46
C LEU A 441 -11.00 -0.70 17.76
N GLU A 442 -10.99 -1.43 18.88
CA GLU A 442 -10.53 -0.90 20.18
C GLU A 442 -9.05 -0.54 20.14
N LEU A 443 -8.21 -1.44 19.65
CA LEU A 443 -6.78 -1.17 19.45
C LEU A 443 -6.53 0.00 18.48
N HIS A 444 -7.39 0.17 17.49
CA HIS A 444 -7.33 1.31 16.57
C HIS A 444 -7.73 2.64 17.24
N SER A 445 -8.48 2.58 18.34
CA SER A 445 -8.93 3.76 19.11
C SER A 445 -7.92 4.26 20.14
N ILE A 446 -6.78 3.57 20.30
CA ILE A 446 -5.68 3.95 21.19
C ILE A 446 -5.14 5.33 20.77
N LYS A 447 -4.85 6.19 21.75
CA LYS A 447 -4.21 7.48 21.49
C LYS A 447 -2.78 7.28 20.96
N GLU A 448 -2.37 8.13 20.04
CA GLU A 448 -1.02 8.11 19.47
C GLU A 448 0.08 8.12 20.54
N ALA A 449 -0.09 8.93 21.60
CA ALA A 449 0.83 8.98 22.73
C ALA A 449 0.96 7.64 23.50
N ASP A 450 -0.14 6.89 23.64
CA ASP A 450 -0.13 5.57 24.30
C ASP A 450 0.57 4.54 23.44
N TYR A 451 0.35 4.59 22.12
CA TYR A 451 1.07 3.73 21.15
C TYR A 451 2.59 4.02 21.16
N GLU A 452 2.98 5.30 21.14
CA GLU A 452 4.40 5.71 21.22
C GLU A 452 5.03 5.29 22.55
N TRP A 453 4.27 5.35 23.64
CA TRP A 453 4.73 4.86 24.95
C TRP A 453 4.99 3.36 24.92
N LEU A 454 4.08 2.55 24.35
CA LEU A 454 4.26 1.11 24.21
C LEU A 454 5.48 0.79 23.35
N GLN A 455 5.64 1.46 22.20
CA GLN A 455 6.80 1.32 21.33
C GLN A 455 8.10 1.66 22.07
N THR A 456 8.11 2.77 22.84
CA THR A 456 9.27 3.19 23.61
C THR A 456 9.62 2.19 24.71
N LYS A 457 8.63 1.63 25.39
CA LYS A 457 8.81 0.54 26.40
C LYS A 457 9.42 -0.70 25.73
N PHE A 458 8.92 -1.11 24.57
CA PHE A 458 9.50 -2.23 23.82
C PHE A 458 10.95 -1.93 23.42
N ILE A 459 11.25 -0.75 22.87
CA ILE A 459 12.60 -0.38 22.46
C ILE A 459 13.59 -0.41 23.65
N ARG A 460 13.15 -0.02 24.85
CA ARG A 460 13.97 0.00 26.06
C ARG A 460 14.03 -1.35 26.79
N SER A 461 13.17 -2.31 26.48
CA SER A 461 13.16 -3.63 27.14
C SER A 461 14.45 -4.42 26.85
N PRO A 462 14.81 -5.42 27.67
CA PRO A 462 15.93 -6.32 27.40
C PRO A 462 15.75 -7.08 26.07
N TRP A 463 16.85 -7.46 25.43
CA TRP A 463 16.83 -8.15 24.14
C TRP A 463 16.09 -9.51 24.20
N LEU A 464 16.18 -10.23 25.33
CA LEU A 464 15.46 -11.49 25.55
C LEU A 464 13.93 -11.31 25.50
N VAL A 465 13.40 -10.22 26.07
CA VAL A 465 11.97 -9.90 26.01
C VAL A 465 11.53 -9.65 24.57
N LYS A 466 12.32 -8.91 23.81
CA LYS A 466 12.03 -8.66 22.38
C LYS A 466 12.02 -9.96 21.58
N LEU A 467 13.01 -10.83 21.82
CA LEU A 467 13.12 -12.13 21.17
C LEU A 467 11.91 -13.03 21.53
N ALA A 468 11.54 -13.07 22.82
CA ALA A 468 10.39 -13.85 23.26
C ALA A 468 9.07 -13.39 22.63
N ILE A 469 8.83 -12.06 22.56
CA ILE A 469 7.65 -11.49 21.92
C ILE A 469 7.66 -11.83 20.42
N PHE A 470 8.79 -11.64 19.74
CA PHE A 470 8.91 -11.94 18.30
C PHE A 470 8.68 -13.43 18.02
N ALA A 471 9.31 -14.32 18.79
CA ALA A 471 9.15 -15.78 18.65
C ALA A 471 7.70 -16.22 18.92
N PHE A 472 7.05 -15.63 19.93
CA PHE A 472 5.64 -15.90 20.23
C PHE A 472 4.72 -15.49 19.08
N VAL A 473 4.89 -14.27 18.54
CA VAL A 473 4.09 -13.80 17.40
C VAL A 473 4.37 -14.64 16.16
N LEU A 474 5.63 -15.00 15.90
CA LEU A 474 6.00 -15.85 14.77
C LEU A 474 5.35 -17.24 14.90
N GLN A 475 5.33 -17.83 16.11
CA GLN A 475 4.65 -19.11 16.36
C GLN A 475 3.14 -19.01 16.11
N LEU A 476 2.50 -17.90 16.53
CA LEU A 476 1.09 -17.67 16.20
C LEU A 476 0.88 -17.59 14.68
N VAL A 477 1.72 -16.84 13.98
CA VAL A 477 1.64 -16.74 12.51
C VAL A 477 1.79 -18.12 11.86
N ILE A 478 2.76 -18.93 12.28
CA ILE A 478 2.94 -20.28 11.75
C ILE A 478 1.70 -21.15 11.98
N ASN A 479 1.10 -21.10 13.17
CA ASN A 479 -0.07 -21.90 13.51
C ASN A 479 -1.33 -21.47 12.73
N PHE A 480 -1.52 -20.16 12.53
CA PHE A 480 -2.72 -19.62 11.86
C PHE A 480 -2.57 -19.55 10.34
N SER A 481 -1.34 -19.40 9.79
CA SER A 481 -1.12 -19.30 8.34
C SER A 481 -1.21 -20.64 7.60
N GLN A 482 -1.31 -21.78 8.31
CA GLN A 482 -1.44 -23.11 7.68
C GLN A 482 -2.69 -23.26 6.80
N HIS A 483 -3.67 -22.37 6.89
CA HIS A 483 -4.96 -22.50 6.19
C HIS A 483 -5.17 -21.55 4.98
N SER A 484 -4.24 -20.70 4.61
CA SER A 484 -4.15 -19.89 3.38
C SER A 484 -3.69 -18.45 3.64
N ILE A 485 -2.43 -18.16 3.30
CA ILE A 485 -1.97 -16.76 3.18
C ILE A 485 -2.75 -16.14 2.03
N GLN A 486 -3.57 -15.14 2.34
CA GLN A 486 -4.28 -14.39 1.29
C GLN A 486 -3.28 -13.49 0.57
N PRO A 487 -3.32 -13.42 -0.77
CA PRO A 487 -2.51 -12.47 -1.50
C PRO A 487 -2.82 -11.05 -1.01
N PHE A 488 -1.80 -10.20 -1.03
CA PHE A 488 -1.97 -8.80 -0.64
C PHE A 488 -3.07 -8.15 -1.51
N ILE A 489 -4.01 -7.43 -0.88
CA ILE A 489 -5.23 -6.96 -1.52
C ILE A 489 -4.97 -6.14 -2.80
N TYR A 490 -3.90 -5.31 -2.82
CA TYR A 490 -3.51 -4.51 -3.99
C TYR A 490 -2.81 -5.29 -5.11
N THR A 491 -2.49 -6.57 -4.93
CA THR A 491 -1.99 -7.44 -6.01
C THR A 491 -3.10 -8.15 -6.76
N GLN A 492 -4.34 -8.00 -6.30
CA GLN A 492 -5.52 -8.62 -6.91
C GLN A 492 -6.19 -7.70 -7.96
N PHE A 493 -5.79 -6.43 -8.06
CA PHE A 493 -6.42 -5.42 -8.92
C PHE A 493 -5.52 -4.91 -10.04
#